data_5bf841d3b9a93caa69445f58fea73b5a
#
_entry.id   5bf841d3b9a93caa69445f58fea73b5a
#
_cell.length_a   1.000
_cell.length_b   1.000
_cell.length_c   1.000
_cell.angle_alpha   90.00
_cell.angle_beta   90.00
_cell.angle_gamma   90.00
#
_symmetry.space_group_name_H-M   'P 1'
#
loop_
_entity.id
_entity.type
_entity.pdbx_description
1 polymer ?
#
loop_
_entity_poly.entity_id
_entity_poly.type
_entity_poly.pdbx_seq_one_letter_code
_entity_poly.pdbx_strand_id
1 'polypeptide(L)'
;WVGYPDDSTTYADQQFAVDYVKVYQKDSYDENVEKPVKNVILREPDTTGNYINNGDFSIAENLSDDKNWKFLTTLDGDGKAEIKNHEMVISTVNMGTADYSIQLVQPDVPLQKGGTYKVTFDAYADEARTMIADISGPDHNYTRYWKDTKVELGTQKTTYTYVFQMTGSDDANGRLEFNLGNAASTAAVHLSNVRIEKTGYEEIKEDTTKKVLADGNYVYNGSFQEGKNRLGYWDITKPENATTEVTGLEDGRRLKVVSPKGTVVTAGQQGLALSEET
;
A
#
# COMPACT_ATOMS: atom_id res chain seq x y z
N TRP A 1 7.74 6.68 18.96
CA TRP A 1 6.61 5.87 19.40
C TRP A 1 7.10 4.91 20.48
N VAL A 2 6.55 4.98 21.66
CA VAL A 2 7.02 4.24 22.85
C VAL A 2 6.02 3.15 23.32
N GLY A 3 5.17 2.67 22.42
CA GLY A 3 4.17 1.64 22.74
C GLY A 3 3.04 2.12 23.66
N TYR A 4 2.12 1.24 23.97
CA TYR A 4 1.08 1.48 24.97
C TYR A 4 1.65 1.26 26.36
N PRO A 5 1.38 2.14 27.32
CA PRO A 5 1.71 1.90 28.71
C PRO A 5 0.93 0.70 29.24
N ASP A 6 1.60 -0.15 29.99
CA ASP A 6 1.00 -1.28 30.71
C ASP A 6 1.05 -1.09 32.22
N ASP A 7 0.32 -1.90 32.95
CA ASP A 7 0.22 -1.79 34.41
C ASP A 7 1.53 -2.18 35.15
N SER A 8 2.53 -2.70 34.40
CA SER A 8 3.85 -3.04 34.95
C SER A 8 4.76 -1.84 35.04
N THR A 9 4.39 -0.72 34.41
CA THR A 9 5.19 0.51 34.37
C THR A 9 4.77 1.46 35.50
N THR A 10 5.62 1.67 36.47
CA THR A 10 5.41 2.68 37.52
C THR A 10 5.82 4.05 37.01
N TYR A 11 4.86 4.97 36.94
CA TYR A 11 5.07 6.33 36.41
C TYR A 11 5.49 7.35 37.45
N ALA A 12 5.55 6.98 38.74
CA ALA A 12 5.70 7.92 39.84
C ALA A 12 7.00 8.77 39.79
N ASP A 13 8.04 8.24 39.14
CA ASP A 13 9.36 8.90 39.07
C ASP A 13 9.82 9.21 37.68
N GLN A 14 8.95 9.08 36.65
CA GLN A 14 9.30 9.39 35.29
C GLN A 14 9.05 10.88 35.01
N GLN A 15 10.11 11.57 34.62
CA GLN A 15 10.05 12.97 34.22
C GLN A 15 10.45 13.10 32.74
N PHE A 16 9.59 13.74 31.97
CA PHE A 16 9.92 14.21 30.63
C PHE A 16 10.19 15.71 30.71
N ALA A 17 11.46 16.09 30.76
CA ALA A 17 11.88 17.48 30.83
C ALA A 17 12.19 18.00 29.41
N VAL A 18 11.50 19.04 29.01
CA VAL A 18 11.79 19.78 27.77
C VAL A 18 12.37 21.12 28.20
N ASP A 19 13.64 21.35 27.85
CA ASP A 19 14.30 22.63 28.20
C ASP A 19 13.69 23.76 27.35
N TYR A 20 13.64 23.57 26.03
CA TYR A 20 12.92 24.50 25.15
C TYR A 20 12.55 23.86 23.81
N VAL A 21 11.52 24.42 23.16
CA VAL A 21 11.15 24.13 21.78
C VAL A 21 11.40 25.39 20.95
N LYS A 22 12.22 25.27 19.89
CA LYS A 22 12.42 26.34 18.92
C LYS A 22 11.69 26.01 17.63
N VAL A 23 10.87 26.93 17.18
CA VAL A 23 10.24 26.88 15.87
C VAL A 23 10.92 27.92 14.97
N TYR A 24 11.47 27.49 13.85
CA TYR A 24 12.09 28.38 12.90
C TYR A 24 11.21 28.44 11.65
N GLN A 25 10.93 29.65 11.21
CA GLN A 25 10.32 29.92 9.92
C GLN A 25 11.37 30.57 9.02
N LYS A 26 11.55 30.05 7.82
CA LYS A 26 12.36 30.73 6.81
C LYS A 26 11.63 31.95 6.28
N ASP A 27 12.37 33.03 6.01
CA ASP A 27 11.83 34.22 5.36
C ASP A 27 11.36 33.93 3.93
N SER A 28 11.93 32.91 3.29
CA SER A 28 11.50 32.38 2.00
C SER A 28 11.72 30.88 1.92
N TYR A 29 10.85 30.19 1.20
CA TYR A 29 10.98 28.77 0.88
C TYR A 29 11.31 28.63 -0.61
N ASP A 30 12.21 27.70 -0.93
CA ASP A 30 12.40 27.29 -2.31
C ASP A 30 11.24 26.37 -2.70
N GLU A 31 10.22 26.96 -3.32
CA GLU A 31 9.03 26.25 -3.78
C GLU A 31 9.29 25.41 -5.04
N ASN A 32 10.52 25.49 -5.59
CA ASN A 32 10.94 24.75 -6.76
C ASN A 32 11.56 23.38 -6.41
N VAL A 33 11.72 23.09 -5.14
CA VAL A 33 12.20 21.77 -4.71
C VAL A 33 11.14 20.73 -5.03
N GLU A 34 11.44 19.87 -5.99
CA GLU A 34 10.63 18.70 -6.27
C GLU A 34 10.64 17.78 -5.03
N LYS A 35 9.46 17.27 -4.67
CA LYS A 35 9.40 16.25 -3.62
C LYS A 35 10.24 15.05 -4.08
N PRO A 36 11.12 14.52 -3.22
CA PRO A 36 11.89 13.35 -3.58
C PRO A 36 10.93 12.21 -3.92
N VAL A 37 11.07 11.66 -5.11
CA VAL A 37 10.36 10.43 -5.49
C VAL A 37 11.03 9.30 -4.73
N LYS A 38 10.28 8.64 -3.83
CA LYS A 38 10.76 7.44 -3.16
C LYS A 38 10.77 6.31 -4.20
N ASN A 39 11.94 6.00 -4.72
CA ASN A 39 12.08 4.82 -5.56
C ASN A 39 11.91 3.56 -4.69
N VAL A 40 10.89 2.79 -4.99
CA VAL A 40 10.68 1.48 -4.37
C VAL A 40 11.57 0.47 -5.10
N ILE A 41 12.46 -0.18 -4.36
CA ILE A 41 13.31 -1.24 -4.90
C ILE A 41 12.60 -2.56 -4.64
N LEU A 42 12.18 -3.22 -5.71
CA LEU A 42 11.55 -4.54 -5.66
C LEU A 42 12.65 -5.61 -5.73
N ARG A 43 12.63 -6.57 -4.81
CA ARG A 43 13.51 -7.72 -4.89
C ARG A 43 13.10 -8.64 -6.04
N GLU A 44 14.07 -9.35 -6.59
CA GLU A 44 13.82 -10.38 -7.59
C GLU A 44 13.23 -11.65 -6.96
N PRO A 45 12.50 -12.46 -7.73
CA PRO A 45 12.05 -13.78 -7.28
C PRO A 45 13.26 -14.74 -7.14
N ASP A 46 13.03 -15.89 -6.57
CA ASP A 46 13.99 -16.99 -6.59
C ASP A 46 14.25 -17.51 -8.02
N THR A 47 15.17 -18.46 -8.16
CA THR A 47 15.54 -19.05 -9.47
C THR A 47 14.39 -19.80 -10.15
N THR A 48 13.30 -20.08 -9.45
CA THR A 48 12.08 -20.70 -9.98
C THR A 48 10.99 -19.69 -10.32
N GLY A 49 11.24 -18.40 -10.14
CA GLY A 49 10.27 -17.33 -10.34
C GLY A 49 9.32 -17.10 -9.16
N ASN A 50 9.56 -17.73 -8.01
CA ASN A 50 8.72 -17.60 -6.83
C ASN A 50 9.16 -16.42 -5.96
N TYR A 51 8.21 -15.60 -5.52
CA TYR A 51 8.41 -14.52 -4.56
C TYR A 51 8.21 -14.96 -3.10
N ILE A 52 7.71 -16.17 -2.85
CA ILE A 52 7.50 -16.70 -1.50
C ILE A 52 8.74 -17.43 -1.03
N ASN A 53 9.25 -17.03 0.12
CA ASN A 53 10.36 -17.70 0.78
C ASN A 53 9.84 -18.93 1.54
N ASN A 54 10.56 -20.06 1.43
CA ASN A 54 10.19 -21.30 2.12
C ASN A 54 8.72 -21.70 1.94
N GLY A 55 8.18 -21.53 0.72
CA GLY A 55 6.79 -21.85 0.42
C GLY A 55 6.51 -23.36 0.36
N ASP A 56 7.54 -24.18 0.25
CA ASP A 56 7.50 -25.65 0.34
C ASP A 56 7.66 -26.17 1.78
N PHE A 57 7.87 -25.27 2.74
CA PHE A 57 8.09 -25.57 4.16
C PHE A 57 9.17 -26.62 4.41
N SER A 58 10.22 -26.61 3.57
CA SER A 58 11.35 -27.55 3.70
C SER A 58 12.31 -27.16 4.83
N ILE A 59 12.27 -25.91 5.31
CA ILE A 59 13.12 -25.37 6.35
C ILE A 59 12.29 -25.03 7.58
N ALA A 60 12.76 -25.47 8.76
CA ALA A 60 12.14 -25.07 10.03
C ALA A 60 12.35 -23.58 10.28
N GLU A 61 11.32 -22.91 10.81
CA GLU A 61 11.30 -21.46 11.04
C GLU A 61 10.85 -21.10 12.45
N ASN A 62 11.28 -19.92 12.89
CA ASN A 62 10.71 -19.23 14.03
C ASN A 62 9.52 -18.39 13.57
N LEU A 63 8.31 -18.87 13.79
CA LEU A 63 7.07 -18.23 13.36
C LEU A 63 6.67 -16.98 14.17
N SER A 64 7.55 -16.51 15.08
CA SER A 64 7.35 -15.28 15.85
C SER A 64 8.17 -14.10 15.35
N ASP A 65 9.08 -14.31 14.41
CA ASP A 65 9.85 -13.23 13.76
C ASP A 65 9.27 -12.87 12.38
N ASP A 66 9.81 -11.84 11.73
CA ASP A 66 9.33 -11.32 10.46
C ASP A 66 10.23 -11.74 9.27
N LYS A 67 11.01 -12.82 9.39
CA LYS A 67 11.96 -13.19 8.32
C LYS A 67 11.29 -13.77 7.09
N ASN A 68 10.45 -14.80 7.29
CA ASN A 68 9.69 -15.40 6.21
C ASN A 68 8.22 -15.52 6.64
N TRP A 69 7.89 -16.59 7.38
CA TRP A 69 6.53 -16.83 7.85
C TRP A 69 6.36 -16.38 9.29
N LYS A 70 5.24 -15.72 9.56
CA LYS A 70 4.85 -15.31 10.90
C LYS A 70 3.44 -15.81 11.21
N PHE A 71 3.27 -16.33 12.41
CA PHE A 71 1.96 -16.70 12.93
C PHE A 71 1.50 -15.66 13.97
N LEU A 72 0.28 -15.18 13.82
CA LEU A 72 -0.29 -14.13 14.64
C LEU A 72 -1.64 -14.55 15.21
N THR A 73 -1.89 -14.17 16.46
CA THR A 73 -3.20 -14.28 17.09
C THR A 73 -3.59 -12.95 17.74
N THR A 74 -4.86 -12.59 17.65
CA THR A 74 -5.43 -11.35 18.22
C THR A 74 -6.94 -11.50 18.45
N LEU A 75 -7.58 -10.55 19.10
CA LEU A 75 -9.05 -10.50 19.27
C LEU A 75 -9.62 -11.86 19.75
N ASP A 76 -9.07 -12.37 20.84
CA ASP A 76 -9.41 -13.65 21.45
C ASP A 76 -9.12 -14.90 20.59
N GLY A 77 -8.47 -14.71 19.42
CA GLY A 77 -7.97 -15.83 18.64
C GLY A 77 -6.85 -16.56 19.39
N ASP A 78 -6.88 -17.90 19.41
CA ASP A 78 -5.85 -18.74 20.02
C ASP A 78 -5.59 -19.96 19.15
N GLY A 79 -4.32 -20.29 19.02
CA GLY A 79 -3.88 -21.42 18.20
C GLY A 79 -2.36 -21.50 18.12
N LYS A 80 -1.89 -22.40 17.29
CA LYS A 80 -0.46 -22.56 17.00
C LYS A 80 -0.26 -22.94 15.54
N ALA A 81 0.90 -22.59 15.00
CA ALA A 81 1.38 -23.08 13.72
C ALA A 81 2.72 -23.78 13.90
N GLU A 82 2.95 -24.82 13.13
CA GLU A 82 4.20 -25.57 13.14
C GLU A 82 4.48 -26.18 11.76
N ILE A 83 5.74 -26.27 11.38
CA ILE A 83 6.15 -26.95 10.16
C ILE A 83 6.37 -28.44 10.46
N LYS A 84 5.64 -29.30 9.77
CA LYS A 84 5.74 -30.76 9.84
C LYS A 84 5.67 -31.39 8.47
N ASN A 85 6.60 -32.26 8.13
CA ASN A 85 6.57 -33.04 6.88
C ASN A 85 6.36 -32.15 5.62
N HIS A 86 7.06 -31.02 5.53
CA HIS A 86 6.90 -30.04 4.44
C HIS A 86 5.49 -29.41 4.32
N GLU A 87 4.79 -29.31 5.44
CA GLU A 87 3.51 -28.63 5.54
C GLU A 87 3.52 -27.67 6.73
N MET A 88 2.88 -26.53 6.56
CA MET A 88 2.50 -25.66 7.66
C MET A 88 1.18 -26.15 8.23
N VAL A 89 1.18 -26.62 9.46
CA VAL A 89 0.01 -27.10 10.16
C VAL A 89 -0.46 -26.04 11.16
N ILE A 90 -1.67 -25.54 10.97
CA ILE A 90 -2.26 -24.51 11.81
C ILE A 90 -3.40 -25.12 12.61
N SER A 91 -3.21 -25.23 13.93
CA SER A 91 -4.21 -25.74 14.87
C SER A 91 -4.87 -24.58 15.60
N THR A 92 -6.18 -24.56 15.64
CA THR A 92 -6.99 -23.50 16.24
C THR A 92 -7.63 -24.00 17.54
N VAL A 93 -7.53 -23.22 18.60
CA VAL A 93 -8.18 -23.45 19.91
C VAL A 93 -9.42 -22.55 20.04
N ASN A 94 -9.27 -21.27 19.74
CA ASN A 94 -10.34 -20.27 19.71
C ASN A 94 -10.25 -19.46 18.42
N MET A 95 -11.37 -19.33 17.73
CA MET A 95 -11.43 -18.65 16.42
C MET A 95 -11.29 -17.14 16.52
N GLY A 96 -11.51 -16.56 17.70
CA GLY A 96 -11.60 -15.10 17.84
C GLY A 96 -12.84 -14.51 17.17
N THR A 97 -12.85 -13.19 17.02
CA THR A 97 -14.03 -12.41 16.60
C THR A 97 -13.92 -11.82 15.18
N ALA A 98 -12.76 -11.91 14.56
CA ALA A 98 -12.52 -11.43 13.19
C ALA A 98 -11.75 -12.48 12.38
N ASP A 99 -11.83 -12.41 11.07
CA ASP A 99 -11.14 -13.33 10.15
C ASP A 99 -9.63 -13.35 10.42
N TYR A 100 -9.05 -12.17 10.69
CA TYR A 100 -7.63 -12.00 11.04
C TYR A 100 -7.30 -12.27 12.51
N SER A 101 -8.23 -12.82 13.31
CA SER A 101 -7.93 -13.22 14.69
C SER A 101 -6.89 -14.33 14.76
N ILE A 102 -6.75 -15.12 13.70
CA ILE A 102 -5.69 -16.12 13.52
C ILE A 102 -5.15 -15.95 12.10
N GLN A 103 -3.87 -15.64 11.98
CA GLN A 103 -3.23 -15.39 10.70
C GLN A 103 -1.91 -16.15 10.57
N LEU A 104 -1.69 -16.72 9.38
CA LEU A 104 -0.36 -17.04 8.89
C LEU A 104 -0.01 -16.03 7.79
N VAL A 105 1.09 -15.32 7.94
CA VAL A 105 1.48 -14.26 7.01
C VAL A 105 2.91 -14.40 6.53
N GLN A 106 3.16 -13.97 5.30
CA GLN A 106 4.52 -13.73 4.81
C GLN A 106 4.66 -12.28 4.34
N PRO A 107 5.53 -11.47 4.98
CA PRO A 107 5.85 -10.10 4.59
C PRO A 107 6.79 -10.06 3.38
N ASP A 108 7.16 -8.86 2.97
CA ASP A 108 8.18 -8.57 1.95
C ASP A 108 7.90 -9.19 0.58
N VAL A 109 6.63 -9.35 0.22
CA VAL A 109 6.21 -9.77 -1.12
C VAL A 109 6.26 -8.55 -2.06
N PRO A 110 7.21 -8.50 -3.02
CA PRO A 110 7.35 -7.35 -3.89
C PRO A 110 6.27 -7.34 -4.97
N LEU A 111 5.58 -6.23 -5.10
CA LEU A 111 4.49 -6.06 -6.06
C LEU A 111 4.74 -4.83 -6.92
N GLN A 112 4.75 -4.99 -8.22
CA GLN A 112 4.91 -3.93 -9.22
C GLN A 112 3.54 -3.49 -9.76
N LYS A 113 3.28 -2.19 -9.79
CA LYS A 113 2.10 -1.62 -10.47
C LYS A 113 2.01 -2.13 -11.90
N GLY A 114 0.85 -2.61 -12.30
CA GLY A 114 0.62 -3.22 -13.62
C GLY A 114 1.06 -4.68 -13.74
N GLY A 115 1.75 -5.23 -12.73
CA GLY A 115 2.11 -6.65 -12.71
C GLY A 115 0.90 -7.54 -12.53
N THR A 116 0.83 -8.62 -13.30
CA THR A 116 -0.12 -9.71 -13.10
C THR A 116 0.56 -10.82 -12.34
N TYR A 117 -0.04 -11.22 -11.22
CA TYR A 117 0.50 -12.22 -10.31
C TYR A 117 -0.41 -13.43 -10.23
N LYS A 118 0.21 -14.61 -10.21
CA LYS A 118 -0.46 -15.88 -9.96
C LYS A 118 -0.06 -16.38 -8.58
N VAL A 119 -1.06 -16.61 -7.73
CA VAL A 119 -0.91 -17.21 -6.40
C VAL A 119 -1.33 -18.68 -6.49
N THR A 120 -0.49 -19.58 -6.05
CA THR A 120 -0.80 -21.01 -5.96
C THR A 120 -0.39 -21.56 -4.59
N PHE A 121 -1.20 -22.44 -4.06
CA PHE A 121 -0.87 -23.19 -2.85
C PHE A 121 -1.67 -24.50 -2.79
N ASP A 122 -1.13 -25.49 -2.13
CA ASP A 122 -1.86 -26.69 -1.79
C ASP A 122 -2.41 -26.54 -0.37
N ALA A 123 -3.68 -26.89 -0.19
CA ALA A 123 -4.31 -26.82 1.13
C ALA A 123 -5.37 -27.90 1.33
N TYR A 124 -5.59 -28.27 2.59
CA TYR A 124 -6.69 -29.08 3.09
C TYR A 124 -6.91 -28.82 4.58
N ALA A 125 -7.95 -29.39 5.15
CA ALA A 125 -8.21 -29.32 6.58
C ALA A 125 -8.65 -30.72 7.10
N ASP A 126 -8.52 -30.95 8.42
CA ASP A 126 -8.95 -32.21 9.02
C ASP A 126 -10.47 -32.43 8.90
N GLU A 127 -11.25 -31.34 8.81
CA GLU A 127 -12.67 -31.32 8.48
C GLU A 127 -12.95 -30.19 7.52
N ALA A 128 -13.99 -30.31 6.70
CA ALA A 128 -14.35 -29.25 5.76
C ALA A 128 -14.59 -27.91 6.47
N ARG A 129 -13.89 -26.87 6.03
CA ARG A 129 -13.98 -25.52 6.57
C ARG A 129 -13.59 -24.46 5.53
N THR A 130 -13.63 -23.23 5.95
CA THR A 130 -13.19 -22.09 5.12
C THR A 130 -12.02 -21.37 5.75
N MET A 131 -11.25 -20.70 4.93
CA MET A 131 -10.30 -19.64 5.30
C MET A 131 -10.41 -18.50 4.31
N ILE A 132 -9.81 -17.36 4.61
CA ILE A 132 -9.65 -16.24 3.67
C ILE A 132 -8.18 -16.14 3.30
N ALA A 133 -7.89 -15.95 2.02
CA ALA A 133 -6.57 -15.64 1.53
C ALA A 133 -6.58 -14.29 0.79
N ASP A 134 -5.57 -13.49 1.00
CA ASP A 134 -5.44 -12.16 0.39
C ASP A 134 -3.98 -11.69 0.36
N ILE A 135 -3.75 -10.53 -0.29
CA ILE A 135 -2.48 -9.80 -0.19
C ILE A 135 -2.79 -8.35 0.14
N SER A 136 -2.22 -7.89 1.24
CA SER A 136 -2.34 -6.52 1.72
C SER A 136 -1.03 -5.74 1.61
N GLY A 137 -1.13 -4.40 1.69
CA GLY A 137 0.01 -3.50 1.85
C GLY A 137 0.05 -2.92 3.26
N PRO A 138 0.84 -3.47 4.20
CA PRO A 138 0.92 -2.94 5.57
C PRO A 138 1.33 -1.46 5.61
N ASP A 139 2.26 -1.04 4.75
CA ASP A 139 2.72 0.35 4.66
C ASP A 139 1.69 1.27 3.97
N HIS A 140 0.64 0.71 3.41
CA HIS A 140 -0.45 1.38 2.69
C HIS A 140 -1.80 1.19 3.39
N ASN A 141 -1.79 1.22 4.72
CA ASN A 141 -2.97 1.07 5.56
C ASN A 141 -3.76 -0.22 5.26
N TYR A 142 -3.04 -1.31 5.04
CA TYR A 142 -3.59 -2.63 4.72
C TYR A 142 -4.52 -2.63 3.50
N THR A 143 -4.24 -1.79 2.52
CA THR A 143 -4.95 -1.83 1.22
C THR A 143 -4.84 -3.22 0.62
N ARG A 144 -5.97 -3.79 0.17
CA ARG A 144 -6.01 -5.11 -0.45
C ARG A 144 -5.59 -5.02 -1.92
N TYR A 145 -4.44 -5.58 -2.24
CA TYR A 145 -3.94 -5.73 -3.61
C TYR A 145 -4.57 -6.93 -4.30
N TRP A 146 -4.63 -8.06 -3.62
CA TRP A 146 -5.52 -9.17 -3.93
C TRP A 146 -6.60 -9.20 -2.86
N LYS A 147 -7.86 -9.08 -3.27
CA LYS A 147 -9.02 -8.96 -2.37
C LYS A 147 -9.22 -10.21 -1.53
N ASP A 148 -9.78 -10.04 -0.34
CA ASP A 148 -10.20 -11.12 0.53
C ASP A 148 -10.96 -12.18 -0.27
N THR A 149 -10.36 -13.36 -0.38
CA THR A 149 -10.86 -14.46 -1.19
C THR A 149 -11.16 -15.64 -0.29
N LYS A 150 -12.43 -16.03 -0.27
CA LYS A 150 -12.87 -17.21 0.48
C LYS A 150 -12.37 -18.48 -0.20
N VAL A 151 -11.69 -19.32 0.57
CA VAL A 151 -11.17 -20.62 0.14
C VAL A 151 -11.93 -21.72 0.88
N GLU A 152 -12.60 -22.59 0.13
CA GLU A 152 -13.31 -23.75 0.68
C GLU A 152 -12.33 -24.91 0.79
N LEU A 153 -12.04 -25.35 1.99
CA LEU A 153 -11.13 -26.46 2.28
C LEU A 153 -11.90 -27.75 2.51
N GLY A 154 -11.57 -28.78 1.72
CA GLY A 154 -11.98 -30.14 1.97
C GLY A 154 -10.94 -30.89 2.80
N THR A 155 -11.18 -32.21 3.00
CA THR A 155 -10.24 -33.11 3.71
C THR A 155 -9.18 -33.75 2.81
N GLN A 156 -9.23 -33.45 1.51
CA GLN A 156 -8.24 -33.91 0.53
C GLN A 156 -7.38 -32.72 0.09
N LYS A 157 -6.06 -32.93 0.02
CA LYS A 157 -5.12 -31.93 -0.49
C LYS A 157 -5.52 -31.50 -1.90
N THR A 158 -5.73 -30.21 -2.07
CA THR A 158 -6.18 -29.59 -3.32
C THR A 158 -5.28 -28.39 -3.62
N THR A 159 -4.91 -28.23 -4.89
CA THR A 159 -4.18 -27.06 -5.38
C THR A 159 -5.17 -25.95 -5.71
N TYR A 160 -5.00 -24.81 -5.07
CA TYR A 160 -5.74 -23.59 -5.33
C TYR A 160 -4.90 -22.65 -6.18
N THR A 161 -5.54 -21.98 -7.13
CA THR A 161 -4.86 -21.05 -8.04
C THR A 161 -5.72 -19.80 -8.22
N TYR A 162 -5.10 -18.63 -8.02
CA TYR A 162 -5.73 -17.32 -8.18
C TYR A 162 -4.83 -16.40 -9.00
N VAL A 163 -5.42 -15.45 -9.67
CA VAL A 163 -4.70 -14.44 -10.46
C VAL A 163 -5.25 -13.06 -10.11
N PHE A 164 -4.36 -12.10 -9.92
CA PHE A 164 -4.73 -10.71 -9.72
C PHE A 164 -3.76 -9.78 -10.44
N GLN A 165 -4.20 -8.55 -10.71
CA GLN A 165 -3.34 -7.48 -11.22
C GLN A 165 -3.08 -6.46 -10.11
N MET A 166 -1.83 -6.10 -9.91
CA MET A 166 -1.44 -5.03 -8.98
C MET A 166 -1.79 -3.68 -9.58
N THR A 167 -2.84 -3.06 -9.08
CA THR A 167 -3.30 -1.72 -9.52
C THR A 167 -2.80 -0.58 -8.66
N GLY A 168 -2.33 -0.88 -7.45
CA GLY A 168 -1.69 0.08 -6.55
C GLY A 168 -0.29 0.48 -7.01
N SER A 169 0.32 1.42 -6.31
CA SER A 169 1.74 1.78 -6.52
C SER A 169 2.66 0.60 -6.20
N ASP A 170 3.87 0.62 -6.74
CA ASP A 170 4.90 -0.35 -6.39
C ASP A 170 5.03 -0.47 -4.87
N ASP A 171 5.06 -1.71 -4.38
CA ASP A 171 5.21 -2.02 -2.97
C ASP A 171 6.25 -3.13 -2.78
N ALA A 172 7.27 -2.85 -1.98
CA ALA A 172 8.30 -3.83 -1.64
C ALA A 172 7.90 -4.71 -0.45
N ASN A 173 6.86 -4.31 0.30
CA ASN A 173 6.41 -4.93 1.54
C ASN A 173 4.93 -5.38 1.45
N GLY A 174 4.53 -5.92 0.30
CA GLY A 174 3.25 -6.63 0.22
C GLY A 174 3.25 -7.83 1.18
N ARG A 175 2.10 -8.16 1.76
CA ARG A 175 1.96 -9.24 2.73
C ARG A 175 0.92 -10.25 2.27
N LEU A 176 1.35 -11.48 2.00
CA LEU A 176 0.43 -12.61 1.81
C LEU A 176 -0.17 -13.01 3.16
N GLU A 177 -1.47 -13.18 3.21
CA GLU A 177 -2.22 -13.51 4.42
C GLU A 177 -3.11 -14.73 4.20
N PHE A 178 -3.06 -15.67 5.15
CA PHE A 178 -4.06 -16.72 5.34
C PHE A 178 -4.76 -16.47 6.66
N ASN A 179 -6.03 -16.11 6.60
CA ASN A 179 -6.86 -15.72 7.72
C ASN A 179 -7.80 -16.86 8.07
N LEU A 180 -7.72 -17.36 9.29
CA LEU A 180 -8.41 -18.56 9.75
C LEU A 180 -9.39 -18.28 10.90
N GLY A 181 -9.44 -17.03 11.40
CA GLY A 181 -10.33 -16.60 12.47
C GLY A 181 -11.79 -16.55 12.04
N ASN A 182 -12.69 -16.38 13.01
CA ASN A 182 -14.14 -16.20 12.80
C ASN A 182 -14.79 -17.21 11.83
N ALA A 183 -14.24 -18.41 11.73
CA ALA A 183 -14.74 -19.47 10.85
C ALA A 183 -15.64 -20.43 11.62
N ALA A 184 -16.36 -21.28 10.91
CA ALA A 184 -17.33 -22.21 11.51
C ALA A 184 -16.69 -23.44 12.18
N SER A 185 -15.41 -23.71 11.93
CA SER A 185 -14.71 -24.91 12.43
C SER A 185 -13.31 -24.57 12.91
N THR A 186 -12.87 -25.23 13.98
CA THR A 186 -11.51 -25.18 14.53
C THR A 186 -10.58 -26.25 13.96
N ALA A 187 -11.06 -27.07 13.01
CA ALA A 187 -10.26 -28.13 12.39
C ALA A 187 -8.92 -27.59 11.88
N ALA A 188 -7.86 -28.37 12.07
CA ALA A 188 -6.53 -27.94 11.64
C ALA A 188 -6.47 -27.74 10.11
N VAL A 189 -5.72 -26.72 9.70
CA VAL A 189 -5.47 -26.40 8.29
C VAL A 189 -4.03 -26.74 7.97
N HIS A 190 -3.86 -27.36 6.81
CA HIS A 190 -2.57 -27.77 6.26
C HIS A 190 -2.31 -26.98 4.97
N LEU A 191 -1.14 -26.33 4.88
CA LEU A 191 -0.70 -25.57 3.72
C LEU A 191 0.64 -26.12 3.22
N SER A 192 0.83 -26.16 1.91
CA SER A 192 2.11 -26.50 1.29
C SER A 192 2.23 -25.88 -0.10
N ASN A 193 3.42 -25.90 -0.67
CA ASN A 193 3.71 -25.44 -2.03
C ASN A 193 3.17 -24.02 -2.35
N VAL A 194 3.33 -23.09 -1.42
CA VAL A 194 2.86 -21.72 -1.58
C VAL A 194 3.79 -20.96 -2.54
N ARG A 195 3.22 -20.37 -3.56
CA ARG A 195 3.95 -19.63 -4.60
C ARG A 195 3.22 -18.36 -5.00
N ILE A 196 3.99 -17.33 -5.28
CA ILE A 196 3.54 -16.13 -5.99
C ILE A 196 4.51 -15.93 -7.15
N GLU A 197 3.99 -15.88 -8.36
CA GLU A 197 4.75 -15.70 -9.59
C GLU A 197 4.20 -14.52 -10.38
N LYS A 198 5.06 -13.63 -10.84
CA LYS A 198 4.66 -12.59 -11.80
C LYS A 198 4.55 -13.21 -13.19
N THR A 199 3.35 -13.25 -13.74
CA THR A 199 3.04 -13.92 -15.01
C THR A 199 2.86 -12.96 -16.17
N GLY A 200 2.75 -11.67 -15.89
CA GLY A 200 2.57 -10.64 -16.91
C GLY A 200 2.78 -9.23 -16.37
N TYR A 201 2.76 -8.29 -17.29
CA TYR A 201 2.83 -6.87 -16.99
C TYR A 201 2.03 -6.09 -18.03
N GLU A 202 1.21 -5.16 -17.57
CA GLU A 202 0.51 -4.19 -18.38
C GLU A 202 0.65 -2.82 -17.75
N GLU A 203 1.16 -1.85 -18.50
CA GLU A 203 1.31 -0.48 -17.98
C GLU A 203 -0.06 0.10 -17.67
N ILE A 204 -0.29 0.41 -16.39
CA ILE A 204 -1.48 1.13 -15.96
C ILE A 204 -1.25 2.62 -16.19
N LYS A 205 -1.82 3.13 -17.27
CA LYS A 205 -1.82 4.57 -17.54
C LYS A 205 -2.67 5.28 -16.49
N GLU A 206 -2.10 6.31 -15.89
CA GLU A 206 -2.88 7.15 -14.99
C GLU A 206 -3.92 7.94 -15.79
N ASP A 207 -5.15 7.94 -15.28
CA ASP A 207 -6.16 8.87 -15.77
C ASP A 207 -5.77 10.28 -15.31
N THR A 208 -5.10 11.01 -16.19
CA THR A 208 -4.69 12.39 -15.95
C THR A 208 -5.80 13.39 -16.22
N THR A 209 -7.01 12.91 -16.53
CA THR A 209 -8.17 13.75 -16.77
C THR A 209 -8.54 14.53 -15.51
N LYS A 210 -8.52 15.83 -15.61
CA LYS A 210 -8.90 16.74 -14.51
C LYS A 210 -10.42 16.85 -14.43
N LYS A 211 -11.01 16.23 -13.41
CA LYS A 211 -12.45 16.26 -13.16
C LYS A 211 -12.86 17.56 -12.48
N VAL A 212 -14.16 17.87 -12.52
CA VAL A 212 -14.70 19.01 -11.77
C VAL A 212 -14.33 18.94 -10.28
N LEU A 213 -13.89 20.04 -9.71
CA LEU A 213 -13.57 20.16 -8.29
C LEU A 213 -14.85 20.08 -7.44
N ALA A 214 -14.71 19.84 -6.14
CA ALA A 214 -15.83 19.67 -5.21
C ALA A 214 -16.73 20.94 -5.12
N ASP A 215 -16.20 22.10 -5.44
CA ASP A 215 -16.92 23.37 -5.50
C ASP A 215 -17.56 23.66 -6.87
N GLY A 216 -17.48 22.72 -7.81
CA GLY A 216 -17.99 22.85 -9.17
C GLY A 216 -17.05 23.57 -10.13
N ASN A 217 -15.85 23.96 -9.71
CA ASN A 217 -14.87 24.63 -10.56
C ASN A 217 -14.10 23.61 -11.41
N TYR A 218 -13.81 23.96 -12.66
CA TYR A 218 -12.96 23.19 -13.56
C TYR A 218 -11.52 23.71 -13.59
N VAL A 219 -11.26 24.89 -13.06
CA VAL A 219 -9.93 25.49 -13.04
C VAL A 219 -9.18 25.04 -11.79
N TYR A 220 -8.17 24.22 -11.98
CA TYR A 220 -7.28 23.77 -10.91
C TYR A 220 -6.31 24.89 -10.53
N ASN A 221 -5.99 25.01 -9.23
CA ASN A 221 -5.09 26.04 -8.72
C ASN A 221 -5.42 27.45 -9.24
N GLY A 222 -6.70 27.79 -9.34
CA GLY A 222 -7.15 29.12 -9.77
C GLY A 222 -6.72 30.25 -8.83
N SER A 223 -6.42 29.94 -7.58
CA SER A 223 -5.91 30.85 -6.57
C SER A 223 -4.37 30.92 -6.51
N PHE A 224 -3.66 30.21 -7.37
CA PHE A 224 -2.19 30.20 -7.44
C PHE A 224 -1.52 29.86 -6.11
N GLN A 225 -1.97 28.77 -5.45
CA GLN A 225 -1.43 28.34 -4.17
C GLN A 225 -0.44 27.17 -4.30
N GLU A 226 -0.45 26.44 -5.42
CA GLU A 226 0.17 25.13 -5.55
C GLU A 226 1.24 25.06 -6.64
N GLY A 227 2.21 24.15 -6.42
CA GLY A 227 3.21 23.75 -7.39
C GLY A 227 4.38 24.71 -7.54
N LYS A 228 5.28 24.37 -8.43
CA LYS A 228 6.47 25.16 -8.75
C LYS A 228 6.09 26.57 -9.19
N ASN A 229 6.70 27.59 -8.60
CA ASN A 229 6.37 28.99 -8.83
C ASN A 229 4.88 29.31 -8.63
N ARG A 230 4.13 28.48 -7.88
CA ARG A 230 2.68 28.57 -7.68
C ARG A 230 1.86 28.40 -8.96
N LEU A 231 2.45 27.83 -9.99
CA LEU A 231 1.85 27.59 -11.30
C LEU A 231 1.51 26.11 -11.53
N GLY A 232 1.33 25.33 -10.46
CA GLY A 232 0.84 23.95 -10.60
C GLY A 232 -0.44 23.90 -11.43
N TYR A 233 -0.52 22.95 -12.36
CA TYR A 233 -1.60 22.77 -13.34
C TYR A 233 -1.66 23.79 -14.48
N TRP A 234 -0.83 24.85 -14.44
CA TRP A 234 -0.82 25.87 -15.48
C TRP A 234 0.33 25.65 -16.46
N ASP A 235 -0.01 25.54 -17.74
CA ASP A 235 0.93 25.52 -18.85
C ASP A 235 1.13 26.95 -19.34
N ILE A 236 2.37 27.44 -19.20
CA ILE A 236 2.72 28.81 -19.61
C ILE A 236 3.66 28.73 -20.82
N THR A 237 3.20 29.23 -21.96
CA THR A 237 4.03 29.39 -23.14
C THR A 237 4.29 30.88 -23.38
N LYS A 238 5.56 31.24 -23.44
CA LYS A 238 5.97 32.66 -23.60
C LYS A 238 7.29 32.77 -24.36
N PRO A 239 7.54 33.89 -25.07
CA PRO A 239 8.85 34.18 -25.61
C PRO A 239 9.87 34.52 -24.52
N GLU A 240 11.16 34.39 -24.81
CA GLU A 240 12.25 34.61 -23.83
C GLU A 240 12.20 36.01 -23.17
N ASN A 241 11.80 37.04 -23.91
CA ASN A 241 11.73 38.41 -23.44
C ASN A 241 10.42 38.75 -22.70
N ALA A 242 9.53 37.79 -22.48
CA ALA A 242 8.37 37.93 -21.62
C ALA A 242 8.62 37.30 -20.24
N THR A 243 8.06 37.88 -19.21
CA THR A 243 8.14 37.34 -17.84
C THR A 243 6.75 37.03 -17.31
N THR A 244 6.70 35.95 -16.52
CA THR A 244 5.50 35.54 -15.77
C THR A 244 5.89 35.28 -14.34
N GLU A 245 5.14 35.80 -13.41
CA GLU A 245 5.33 35.56 -11.97
C GLU A 245 3.99 35.58 -11.24
N VAL A 246 3.86 34.79 -10.17
CA VAL A 246 2.71 34.91 -9.27
C VAL A 246 3.04 35.96 -8.21
N THR A 247 2.20 36.95 -8.09
CA THR A 247 2.38 38.07 -7.15
C THR A 247 1.17 38.20 -6.24
N GLY A 248 1.35 38.85 -5.11
CA GLY A 248 0.30 39.06 -4.10
C GLY A 248 0.42 38.15 -2.91
N LEU A 249 -0.36 38.45 -1.87
CA LEU A 249 -0.48 37.66 -0.67
C LEU A 249 -1.56 36.56 -0.85
N GLU A 250 -1.67 35.68 0.12
CA GLU A 250 -2.48 34.45 0.06
C GLU A 250 -3.91 34.66 -0.45
N ASP A 251 -4.56 35.75 -0.06
CA ASP A 251 -5.96 36.04 -0.44
C ASP A 251 -6.09 36.78 -1.79
N GLY A 252 -5.00 37.12 -2.43
CA GLY A 252 -5.03 37.97 -3.65
C GLY A 252 -3.90 37.67 -4.62
N ARG A 253 -3.45 36.41 -4.66
CA ARG A 253 -2.45 35.97 -5.64
C ARG A 253 -2.99 36.08 -7.06
N ARG A 254 -2.14 36.50 -7.95
CA ARG A 254 -2.47 36.64 -9.36
C ARG A 254 -1.25 36.40 -10.24
N LEU A 255 -1.48 35.86 -11.41
CA LEU A 255 -0.47 35.74 -12.44
C LEU A 255 -0.22 37.13 -13.05
N LYS A 256 0.99 37.61 -12.88
CA LYS A 256 1.45 38.84 -13.55
C LYS A 256 2.22 38.45 -14.81
N VAL A 257 1.84 39.00 -15.92
CA VAL A 257 2.47 38.82 -17.23
C VAL A 257 3.01 40.16 -17.71
N VAL A 258 4.30 40.19 -18.06
CA VAL A 258 4.93 41.31 -18.73
C VAL A 258 5.45 40.84 -20.08
N SER A 259 4.94 41.40 -21.14
CA SER A 259 5.23 40.98 -22.50
C SER A 259 5.45 42.20 -23.42
N PRO A 260 6.48 42.18 -24.27
CA PRO A 260 6.68 43.22 -25.27
C PRO A 260 5.49 43.34 -26.23
N LYS A 261 5.29 44.55 -26.78
CA LYS A 261 4.25 44.79 -27.77
C LYS A 261 4.39 43.83 -28.97
N GLY A 262 3.31 43.16 -29.33
CA GLY A 262 3.26 42.28 -30.50
C GLY A 262 3.71 40.84 -30.22
N THR A 263 3.95 40.50 -28.97
CA THR A 263 4.24 39.09 -28.56
C THR A 263 3.04 38.47 -27.88
N VAL A 264 2.92 37.15 -27.98
CA VAL A 264 1.84 36.36 -27.36
C VAL A 264 2.38 35.57 -26.20
N VAL A 265 1.68 35.60 -25.08
CA VAL A 265 1.85 34.73 -23.93
C VAL A 265 0.55 33.96 -23.71
N THR A 266 0.64 32.67 -23.60
CA THR A 266 -0.53 31.83 -23.30
C THR A 266 -0.39 31.22 -21.91
N ALA A 267 -1.49 31.20 -21.17
CA ALA A 267 -1.64 30.49 -19.93
C ALA A 267 -2.89 29.60 -20.05
N GLY A 268 -2.75 28.34 -19.84
CA GLY A 268 -3.84 27.38 -20.02
C GLY A 268 -3.73 26.16 -19.15
N GLN A 269 -4.78 25.38 -19.15
CA GLN A 269 -4.82 24.06 -18.53
C GLN A 269 -5.34 23.06 -19.56
N GLN A 270 -4.76 21.86 -19.53
CA GLN A 270 -5.13 20.77 -20.43
C GLN A 270 -5.74 19.61 -19.64
N GLY A 271 -6.44 18.72 -20.36
CA GLY A 271 -7.00 17.51 -19.78
C GLY A 271 -8.23 17.75 -18.90
N LEU A 272 -8.95 18.85 -19.07
CA LEU A 272 -10.20 19.09 -18.34
C LEU A 272 -11.31 18.19 -18.90
N ALA A 273 -12.06 17.53 -18.00
CA ALA A 273 -13.20 16.68 -18.36
C ALA A 273 -14.46 17.53 -18.60
N LEU A 274 -14.48 18.25 -19.71
CA LEU A 274 -15.64 19.04 -20.12
C LEU A 274 -16.62 18.16 -20.90
N SER A 275 -17.93 18.27 -20.60
CA SER A 275 -19.01 17.63 -21.37
C SER A 275 -19.58 18.61 -22.40
N GLU A 276 -20.35 18.14 -23.37
CA GLU A 276 -21.04 18.99 -24.36
C GLU A 276 -22.07 19.92 -23.73
N GLU A 277 -22.46 19.66 -22.48
CA GLU A 277 -23.42 20.47 -21.72
C GLU A 277 -22.77 21.49 -20.77
N THR A 278 -21.42 21.66 -20.85
CA THR A 278 -20.67 22.48 -19.91
C THR A 278 -20.36 23.87 -20.50
#